data_1b6082e2fb5d71fc6a4f5e08736263c3
#
_entry.id   1b6082e2fb5d71fc6a4f5e08736263c3
#
_cell.length_a   1.000
_cell.length_b   1.000
_cell.length_c   1.000
_cell.angle_alpha   90.00
_cell.angle_beta   90.00
_cell.angle_gamma   90.00
#
_symmetry.space_group_name_H-M   'P 1'
#
loop_
_entity.id
_entity.type
_entity.pdbx_description
1 polymer ?
#
loop_
_entity_poly.entity_id
_entity_poly.type
_entity_poly.pdbx_seq_one_letter_code
_entity_poly.pdbx_strand_id
1 'polypeptide(L)'
;KDNPIITIDSEYIEWLKAIKQQIRSTKIRMIKTANTELIHFYWRLGQIISLKLKEQNWGDKVINKLSIDLRNEFPDMQGFSRQNLYYSKNFYEFYARQMHISPNNSIVPQVEGQLQIADNYKIIFDIPWGHQKVIISKAQNIEEALFYAHQTLSNSWSRSILENQFKQQFYEHYRQGQTNFLHTLPTLTADMAQEVVKDPYWFDFVSVSQKARERDIEKQLVTHITQFLLELGKGFAFVGEQYCLNLNNKEYFCDLLFYHIPLRAYVVIELKNGNFKPEHLGQLNFYQNLINNTLRGEYD
;
A
#
# COMPACT_ATOMS: atom_id res chain seq x y z
N LYS A 1 -52.21 27.48 6.72
CA LYS A 1 -51.72 26.23 6.06
C LYS A 1 -50.61 25.73 6.96
N ASP A 2 -50.97 24.80 7.83
CA ASP A 2 -50.03 24.19 8.79
C ASP A 2 -49.06 23.32 8.02
N ASN A 3 -47.78 23.66 8.12
CA ASN A 3 -46.70 22.85 7.61
C ASN A 3 -46.60 21.63 8.57
N PRO A 4 -46.75 20.38 8.11
CA PRO A 4 -46.66 19.24 9.00
C PRO A 4 -45.24 19.22 9.59
N ILE A 5 -45.15 19.24 10.91
CA ILE A 5 -43.90 19.01 11.64
C ILE A 5 -43.52 17.54 11.34
N ILE A 6 -42.52 17.38 10.46
CA ILE A 6 -41.97 16.04 10.18
C ILE A 6 -41.28 15.59 11.46
N THR A 7 -41.89 14.66 12.17
CA THR A 7 -41.27 14.00 13.32
C THR A 7 -40.14 13.15 12.78
N ILE A 8 -38.90 13.53 13.07
CA ILE A 8 -37.72 12.73 12.71
C ILE A 8 -37.71 11.54 13.63
N ASP A 9 -38.22 10.42 13.13
CA ASP A 9 -38.21 9.13 13.81
C ASP A 9 -36.92 8.33 13.48
N SER A 10 -36.72 7.22 14.14
CA SER A 10 -35.58 6.34 13.92
C SER A 10 -35.53 5.81 12.49
N GLU A 11 -36.68 5.58 11.86
CA GLU A 11 -36.80 5.07 10.51
C GLU A 11 -36.25 6.09 9.46
N TYR A 12 -36.57 7.37 9.63
CA TYR A 12 -35.99 8.42 8.79
C TYR A 12 -34.48 8.54 8.92
N ILE A 13 -33.96 8.39 10.15
CA ILE A 13 -32.51 8.46 10.40
C ILE A 13 -31.80 7.28 9.71
N GLU A 14 -32.33 6.07 9.79
CA GLU A 14 -31.78 4.89 9.12
C GLU A 14 -31.87 5.02 7.60
N TRP A 15 -32.99 5.45 7.07
CA TRP A 15 -33.16 5.71 5.65
C TRP A 15 -32.18 6.75 5.14
N LEU A 16 -32.02 7.87 5.83
CA LEU A 16 -31.07 8.92 5.49
C LEU A 16 -29.62 8.41 5.52
N LYS A 17 -29.27 7.58 6.51
CA LYS A 17 -27.96 6.92 6.62
C LYS A 17 -27.68 6.01 5.41
N ALA A 18 -28.67 5.22 5.01
CA ALA A 18 -28.57 4.34 3.84
C ALA A 18 -28.35 5.13 2.55
N ILE A 19 -29.11 6.22 2.33
CA ILE A 19 -28.92 7.11 1.17
C ILE A 19 -27.54 7.73 1.17
N LYS A 20 -27.10 8.27 2.30
CA LYS A 20 -25.72 8.86 2.42
C LYS A 20 -24.65 7.85 2.11
N GLN A 21 -24.79 6.61 2.57
CA GLN A 21 -23.86 5.54 2.28
C GLN A 21 -23.86 5.18 0.80
N GLN A 22 -25.03 5.08 0.17
CA GLN A 22 -25.14 4.81 -1.26
C GLN A 22 -24.51 5.93 -2.12
N ILE A 23 -24.75 7.19 -1.77
CA ILE A 23 -24.13 8.34 -2.45
C ILE A 23 -22.60 8.28 -2.32
N ARG A 24 -22.08 8.03 -1.12
CA ARG A 24 -20.63 7.93 -0.88
C ARG A 24 -20.00 6.79 -1.68
N SER A 25 -20.59 5.59 -1.64
CA SER A 25 -20.09 4.42 -2.37
C SER A 25 -20.13 4.63 -3.89
N THR A 26 -21.20 5.24 -4.40
CA THR A 26 -21.31 5.58 -5.81
C THR A 26 -20.25 6.60 -6.23
N LYS A 27 -20.05 7.66 -5.43
CA LYS A 27 -19.00 8.67 -5.69
C LYS A 27 -17.59 8.04 -5.73
N ILE A 28 -17.27 7.17 -4.80
CA ILE A 28 -15.97 6.47 -4.76
C ILE A 28 -15.81 5.60 -6.01
N ARG A 29 -16.84 4.84 -6.38
CA ARG A 29 -16.81 4.00 -7.58
C ARG A 29 -16.61 4.82 -8.85
N MET A 30 -17.32 5.94 -9.01
CA MET A 30 -17.15 6.83 -10.16
C MET A 30 -15.73 7.37 -10.27
N ILE A 31 -15.14 7.82 -9.16
CA ILE A 31 -13.77 8.33 -9.14
C ILE A 31 -12.78 7.21 -9.50
N LYS A 32 -12.96 6.01 -8.96
CA LYS A 32 -12.10 4.86 -9.28
C LYS A 32 -12.20 4.52 -10.77
N THR A 33 -13.40 4.41 -11.33
CA THR A 33 -13.61 4.11 -12.76
C THR A 33 -12.98 5.17 -13.65
N ALA A 34 -13.19 6.48 -13.34
CA ALA A 34 -12.60 7.57 -14.10
C ALA A 34 -11.05 7.52 -14.07
N ASN A 35 -10.45 7.19 -12.90
CA ASN A 35 -9.01 7.00 -12.80
C ASN A 35 -8.53 5.85 -13.67
N THR A 36 -9.16 4.69 -13.57
CA THR A 36 -8.78 3.49 -14.34
C THR A 36 -8.84 3.76 -15.85
N GLU A 37 -9.92 4.42 -16.33
CA GLU A 37 -10.05 4.81 -17.75
C GLU A 37 -8.96 5.79 -18.17
N LEU A 38 -8.62 6.75 -17.32
CA LEU A 38 -7.52 7.68 -17.58
C LEU A 38 -6.16 6.97 -17.73
N ILE A 39 -5.89 5.98 -16.88
CA ILE A 39 -4.64 5.22 -16.96
C ILE A 39 -4.63 4.34 -18.21
N HIS A 40 -5.75 3.71 -18.58
CA HIS A 40 -5.88 2.99 -19.85
C HIS A 40 -5.68 3.92 -21.06
N PHE A 41 -6.18 5.13 -20.99
CA PHE A 41 -5.93 6.14 -22.02
C PHE A 41 -4.45 6.47 -22.18
N TYR A 42 -3.73 6.72 -21.07
CA TYR A 42 -2.28 6.98 -21.11
C TYR A 42 -1.47 5.76 -21.57
N TRP A 43 -1.92 4.56 -21.25
CA TRP A 43 -1.32 3.33 -21.79
C TRP A 43 -1.42 3.29 -23.31
N ARG A 44 -2.64 3.44 -23.85
CA ARG A 44 -2.89 3.43 -25.31
C ARG A 44 -2.13 4.54 -26.03
N LEU A 45 -2.15 5.73 -25.47
CA LEU A 45 -1.39 6.88 -26.00
C LEU A 45 0.11 6.58 -26.03
N GLY A 46 0.65 6.04 -24.96
CA GLY A 46 2.05 5.63 -24.86
C GLY A 46 2.42 4.55 -25.87
N GLN A 47 1.54 3.57 -26.07
CA GLN A 47 1.70 2.53 -27.09
C GLN A 47 1.80 3.11 -28.49
N ILE A 48 0.84 3.95 -28.90
CA ILE A 48 0.82 4.59 -30.20
C ILE A 48 2.09 5.41 -30.44
N ILE A 49 2.48 6.22 -29.46
CA ILE A 49 3.70 7.06 -29.56
C ILE A 49 4.93 6.18 -29.69
N SER A 50 5.09 5.14 -28.85
CA SER A 50 6.25 4.26 -28.86
C SER A 50 6.39 3.51 -30.21
N LEU A 51 5.30 2.96 -30.74
CA LEU A 51 5.30 2.24 -32.00
C LEU A 51 5.63 3.17 -33.18
N LYS A 52 4.99 4.34 -33.25
CA LYS A 52 5.23 5.28 -34.36
C LYS A 52 6.64 5.84 -34.39
N LEU A 53 7.20 6.14 -33.22
CA LEU A 53 8.60 6.61 -33.14
C LEU A 53 9.58 5.54 -33.64
N LYS A 54 9.33 4.26 -33.36
CA LYS A 54 10.16 3.14 -33.82
C LYS A 54 10.00 2.88 -35.32
N GLU A 55 8.77 2.85 -35.83
CA GLU A 55 8.50 2.59 -37.25
C GLU A 55 9.11 3.65 -38.17
N GLN A 56 9.04 4.91 -37.77
CA GLN A 56 9.43 6.04 -38.62
C GLN A 56 10.83 6.57 -38.33
N ASN A 57 11.56 5.99 -37.37
CA ASN A 57 12.82 6.50 -36.84
C ASN A 57 12.76 8.00 -36.44
N TRP A 58 11.60 8.43 -35.98
CA TRP A 58 11.41 9.82 -35.56
C TRP A 58 12.07 10.09 -34.20
N GLY A 59 12.78 11.20 -34.16
CA GLY A 59 13.38 11.66 -32.89
C GLY A 59 12.38 12.42 -31.99
N ASP A 60 12.85 12.79 -30.84
CA ASP A 60 12.06 13.46 -29.78
C ASP A 60 11.40 14.77 -30.19
N LYS A 61 11.86 15.42 -31.27
CA LYS A 61 11.26 16.64 -31.81
C LYS A 61 9.79 16.45 -32.22
N VAL A 62 9.42 15.24 -32.61
CA VAL A 62 8.04 14.90 -33.01
C VAL A 62 7.08 14.93 -31.81
N ILE A 63 7.53 14.53 -30.61
CA ILE A 63 6.70 14.62 -29.41
C ILE A 63 6.34 16.08 -29.07
N ASN A 64 7.30 17.01 -29.31
CA ASN A 64 7.02 18.43 -29.14
C ASN A 64 5.92 18.92 -30.09
N LYS A 65 6.03 18.55 -31.38
CA LYS A 65 5.01 18.91 -32.38
C LYS A 65 3.67 18.28 -32.01
N LEU A 66 3.63 16.99 -31.70
CA LEU A 66 2.44 16.29 -31.26
C LEU A 66 1.77 16.98 -30.04
N SER A 67 2.58 17.42 -29.06
CA SER A 67 2.07 18.16 -27.90
C SER A 67 1.38 19.47 -28.29
N ILE A 68 1.95 20.20 -29.25
CA ILE A 68 1.36 21.45 -29.73
C ILE A 68 0.05 21.17 -30.49
N ASP A 69 0.08 20.23 -31.42
CA ASP A 69 -1.07 19.90 -32.27
C ASP A 69 -2.25 19.40 -31.42
N LEU A 70 -2.00 18.48 -30.46
CA LEU A 70 -3.06 17.97 -29.56
C LEU A 70 -3.63 19.06 -28.63
N ARG A 71 -2.82 19.97 -28.13
CA ARG A 71 -3.31 21.06 -27.28
C ARG A 71 -4.11 22.09 -28.06
N ASN A 72 -3.81 22.29 -29.32
CA ASN A 72 -4.58 23.17 -30.19
C ASN A 72 -5.93 22.55 -30.58
N GLU A 73 -5.95 21.24 -30.83
CA GLU A 73 -7.17 20.52 -31.19
C GLU A 73 -8.10 20.30 -29.99
N PHE A 74 -7.51 20.09 -28.80
CA PHE A 74 -8.24 19.80 -27.55
C PHE A 74 -7.88 20.79 -26.44
N PRO A 75 -8.22 22.08 -26.56
CA PRO A 75 -7.80 23.12 -25.61
C PRO A 75 -8.36 22.94 -24.20
N ASP A 76 -9.54 22.33 -24.08
CA ASP A 76 -10.21 22.05 -22.80
C ASP A 76 -9.69 20.78 -22.11
N MET A 77 -8.89 19.96 -22.78
CA MET A 77 -8.34 18.72 -22.22
C MET A 77 -6.93 18.94 -21.67
N GLN A 78 -6.73 18.47 -20.45
CA GLN A 78 -5.40 18.42 -19.82
C GLN A 78 -4.70 17.10 -20.14
N GLY A 79 -3.37 17.09 -20.03
CA GLY A 79 -2.61 15.84 -20.17
C GLY A 79 -1.77 15.72 -21.43
N PHE A 80 -1.83 16.68 -22.36
CA PHE A 80 -1.07 16.68 -23.62
C PHE A 80 0.20 17.52 -23.59
N SER A 81 0.73 17.83 -22.38
CA SER A 81 2.06 18.46 -22.31
C SER A 81 3.12 17.48 -22.81
N ARG A 82 4.20 18.02 -23.39
CA ARG A 82 5.37 17.25 -23.81
C ARG A 82 5.81 16.24 -22.75
N GLN A 83 5.96 16.70 -21.51
CA GLN A 83 6.39 15.88 -20.41
C GLN A 83 5.40 14.73 -20.14
N ASN A 84 4.10 14.97 -20.21
CA ASN A 84 3.09 13.94 -19.98
C ASN A 84 3.04 12.91 -21.11
N LEU A 85 3.24 13.32 -22.37
CA LEU A 85 3.40 12.39 -23.49
C LEU A 85 4.60 11.49 -23.35
N TYR A 86 5.73 12.02 -22.85
CA TYR A 86 6.89 11.21 -22.48
C TYR A 86 6.60 10.22 -21.37
N TYR A 87 5.90 10.64 -20.33
CA TYR A 87 5.51 9.73 -19.25
C TYR A 87 4.57 8.64 -19.76
N SER A 88 3.64 8.95 -20.66
CA SER A 88 2.74 7.95 -21.27
C SER A 88 3.54 6.91 -22.08
N LYS A 89 4.49 7.37 -22.91
CA LYS A 89 5.41 6.50 -23.65
C LYS A 89 6.22 5.60 -22.70
N ASN A 90 6.84 6.19 -21.68
CA ASN A 90 7.66 5.46 -20.73
C ASN A 90 6.83 4.46 -19.91
N PHE A 91 5.60 4.80 -19.54
CA PHE A 91 4.66 3.92 -18.86
C PHE A 91 4.37 2.66 -19.67
N TYR A 92 4.03 2.83 -20.94
CA TYR A 92 3.85 1.68 -21.84
C TYR A 92 5.15 0.87 -21.99
N GLU A 93 6.28 1.52 -22.29
CA GLU A 93 7.55 0.84 -22.54
C GLU A 93 8.08 0.11 -21.31
N PHE A 94 7.93 0.67 -20.13
CA PHE A 94 8.38 0.06 -18.87
C PHE A 94 7.68 -1.28 -18.63
N TYR A 95 6.34 -1.29 -18.68
CA TYR A 95 5.58 -2.50 -18.40
C TYR A 95 5.52 -3.46 -19.59
N ALA A 96 5.37 -2.97 -20.82
CA ALA A 96 5.24 -3.81 -22.02
C ALA A 96 6.47 -4.69 -22.28
N ARG A 97 7.69 -4.16 -22.00
CA ARG A 97 8.93 -4.94 -22.13
C ARG A 97 8.92 -6.19 -21.25
N GLN A 98 8.37 -6.08 -20.09
CA GLN A 98 8.43 -7.10 -19.03
C GLN A 98 7.24 -8.07 -19.11
N MET A 99 6.11 -7.61 -19.66
CA MET A 99 4.94 -8.44 -19.90
C MET A 99 5.05 -9.27 -21.19
N HIS A 100 6.17 -9.15 -21.93
CA HIS A 100 6.36 -9.78 -23.25
C HIS A 100 5.20 -9.50 -24.22
N ILE A 101 4.58 -8.32 -24.11
CA ILE A 101 3.51 -7.91 -25.03
C ILE A 101 4.14 -7.66 -26.40
N SER A 102 3.83 -8.55 -27.36
CA SER A 102 4.33 -8.42 -28.73
C SER A 102 3.81 -7.13 -29.37
N PRO A 103 4.66 -6.34 -30.05
CA PRO A 103 4.24 -5.08 -30.70
C PRO A 103 3.18 -5.27 -31.81
N ASN A 104 3.00 -6.50 -32.30
CA ASN A 104 2.22 -6.81 -33.49
C ASN A 104 0.71 -6.96 -33.28
N ASN A 105 0.16 -6.70 -32.12
CA ASN A 105 -1.30 -6.61 -31.98
C ASN A 105 -1.78 -5.24 -32.50
N SER A 106 -2.10 -5.24 -33.79
CA SER A 106 -2.84 -4.27 -34.64
C SER A 106 -2.95 -2.82 -34.13
N ILE A 107 -2.41 -1.93 -34.96
CA ILE A 107 -2.45 -0.44 -34.88
C ILE A 107 -3.89 0.12 -35.01
N VAL A 108 -4.91 -0.71 -35.13
CA VAL A 108 -6.30 -0.27 -35.20
C VAL A 108 -6.87 -0.30 -33.78
N PRO A 109 -7.36 0.83 -33.27
CA PRO A 109 -8.10 0.81 -32.02
C PRO A 109 -9.39 0.02 -32.24
N GLN A 110 -9.40 -1.24 -31.87
CA GLN A 110 -10.64 -1.91 -31.59
C GLN A 110 -11.22 -1.24 -30.35
N VAL A 111 -12.33 -0.57 -30.53
CA VAL A 111 -13.06 0.23 -29.53
C VAL A 111 -13.46 -0.60 -28.31
N GLU A 112 -13.29 -1.93 -28.33
CA GLU A 112 -13.69 -2.86 -27.26
C GLU A 112 -12.74 -4.06 -27.06
N GLY A 113 -11.52 -4.01 -27.55
CA GLY A 113 -10.53 -5.03 -27.24
C GLY A 113 -10.07 -4.92 -25.79
N GLN A 114 -10.66 -5.70 -24.90
CA GLN A 114 -10.12 -5.89 -23.55
C GLN A 114 -8.66 -6.33 -23.72
N LEU A 115 -7.73 -5.49 -23.24
CA LEU A 115 -6.35 -5.90 -23.05
C LEU A 115 -6.38 -7.16 -22.17
N GLN A 116 -6.01 -8.30 -22.72
CA GLN A 116 -5.80 -9.53 -21.95
C GLN A 116 -4.51 -9.37 -21.15
N ILE A 117 -4.59 -8.60 -20.07
CA ILE A 117 -3.52 -8.43 -19.10
C ILE A 117 -3.74 -9.49 -18.04
N ALA A 118 -2.71 -10.28 -17.74
CA ALA A 118 -2.77 -11.22 -16.64
C ALA A 118 -3.21 -10.53 -15.35
N ASP A 119 -4.00 -11.21 -14.52
CA ASP A 119 -4.68 -10.60 -13.35
C ASP A 119 -3.72 -9.90 -12.39
N ASN A 120 -2.50 -10.41 -12.24
CA ASN A 120 -1.46 -9.81 -11.40
C ASN A 120 -0.98 -8.41 -11.86
N TYR A 121 -1.24 -8.03 -13.13
CA TYR A 121 -0.85 -6.70 -13.64
C TYR A 121 -2.03 -5.70 -13.68
N LYS A 122 -3.25 -6.12 -13.39
CA LYS A 122 -4.42 -5.21 -13.39
C LYS A 122 -4.24 -4.05 -12.41
N ILE A 123 -3.52 -4.28 -11.35
CA ILE A 123 -3.25 -3.28 -10.31
C ILE A 123 -2.61 -1.99 -10.85
N ILE A 124 -1.81 -2.07 -11.92
CA ILE A 124 -1.16 -0.88 -12.49
C ILE A 124 -2.17 0.14 -13.03
N PHE A 125 -3.37 -0.29 -13.40
CA PHE A 125 -4.44 0.58 -13.90
C PHE A 125 -5.29 1.20 -12.77
N ASP A 126 -5.19 0.68 -11.56
CA ASP A 126 -5.87 1.23 -10.38
C ASP A 126 -5.05 2.35 -9.69
N ILE A 127 -3.77 2.46 -10.00
CA ILE A 127 -2.86 3.46 -9.42
C ILE A 127 -3.07 4.83 -10.05
N PRO A 128 -3.26 5.92 -9.28
CA PRO A 128 -3.40 7.26 -9.82
C PRO A 128 -2.17 7.70 -10.64
N TRP A 129 -2.40 8.45 -11.72
CA TRP A 129 -1.35 8.83 -12.67
C TRP A 129 -0.12 9.50 -12.02
N GLY A 130 -0.35 10.33 -11.00
CA GLY A 130 0.74 10.95 -10.25
C GLY A 130 1.67 9.95 -9.57
N HIS A 131 1.11 8.87 -9.03
CA HIS A 131 1.88 7.77 -8.40
C HIS A 131 2.55 6.91 -9.47
N GLN A 132 1.85 6.58 -10.58
CA GLN A 132 2.44 5.85 -11.69
C GLN A 132 3.70 6.51 -12.22
N LYS A 133 3.70 7.84 -12.37
CA LYS A 133 4.90 8.59 -12.78
C LYS A 133 6.08 8.41 -11.82
N VAL A 134 5.82 8.36 -10.52
CA VAL A 134 6.86 8.10 -9.51
C VAL A 134 7.40 6.68 -9.65
N ILE A 135 6.50 5.69 -9.73
CA ILE A 135 6.86 4.26 -9.83
C ILE A 135 7.75 4.02 -11.04
N ILE A 136 7.29 4.38 -12.25
CA ILE A 136 8.05 4.11 -13.49
C ILE A 136 9.36 4.91 -13.61
N SER A 137 9.50 5.99 -12.83
CA SER A 137 10.72 6.80 -12.80
C SER A 137 11.76 6.28 -11.82
N LYS A 138 11.38 5.46 -10.85
CA LYS A 138 12.24 5.06 -9.74
C LYS A 138 12.42 3.55 -9.63
N ALA A 139 11.40 2.75 -9.94
CA ALA A 139 11.48 1.30 -9.88
C ALA A 139 12.48 0.76 -10.93
N GLN A 140 13.33 -0.17 -10.51
CA GLN A 140 14.37 -0.78 -11.35
C GLN A 140 13.80 -1.90 -12.23
N ASN A 141 12.76 -2.59 -11.74
CA ASN A 141 12.13 -3.73 -12.42
C ASN A 141 10.63 -3.78 -12.13
N ILE A 142 9.94 -4.73 -12.78
CA ILE A 142 8.48 -4.87 -12.63
C ILE A 142 8.07 -5.36 -11.24
N GLU A 143 8.86 -6.20 -10.60
CA GLU A 143 8.59 -6.75 -9.28
C GLU A 143 8.55 -5.62 -8.25
N GLU A 144 9.55 -4.75 -8.29
CA GLU A 144 9.61 -3.56 -7.45
C GLU A 144 8.44 -2.61 -7.76
N ALA A 145 8.13 -2.39 -9.04
CA ALA A 145 7.02 -1.53 -9.44
C ALA A 145 5.66 -2.06 -8.94
N LEU A 146 5.40 -3.36 -9.08
CA LEU A 146 4.19 -4.01 -8.58
C LEU A 146 4.12 -3.97 -7.05
N PHE A 147 5.24 -4.20 -6.37
CA PHE A 147 5.32 -4.07 -4.92
C PHE A 147 4.87 -2.68 -4.46
N TYR A 148 5.47 -1.61 -5.01
CA TYR A 148 5.07 -0.24 -4.64
C TYR A 148 3.64 0.10 -5.06
N ALA A 149 3.13 -0.47 -6.15
CA ALA A 149 1.73 -0.33 -6.55
C ALA A 149 0.79 -0.97 -5.50
N HIS A 150 1.07 -2.20 -5.08
CA HIS A 150 0.32 -2.88 -4.01
C HIS A 150 0.35 -2.11 -2.70
N GLN A 151 1.54 -1.72 -2.25
CA GLN A 151 1.70 -0.95 -1.01
C GLN A 151 0.96 0.39 -1.07
N THR A 152 0.99 1.08 -2.21
CA THR A 152 0.28 2.34 -2.41
C THR A 152 -1.23 2.17 -2.25
N LEU A 153 -1.82 1.13 -2.83
CA LEU A 153 -3.27 0.89 -2.71
C LEU A 153 -3.66 0.40 -1.32
N SER A 154 -2.93 -0.57 -0.78
CA SER A 154 -3.24 -1.19 0.52
C SER A 154 -3.15 -0.18 1.67
N ASN A 155 -2.16 0.71 1.62
CA ASN A 155 -1.90 1.70 2.67
C ASN A 155 -2.43 3.10 2.32
N SER A 156 -3.08 3.27 1.15
CA SER A 156 -3.58 4.57 0.68
C SER A 156 -2.51 5.66 0.68
N TRP A 157 -1.27 5.33 0.27
CA TRP A 157 -0.17 6.27 0.30
C TRP A 157 -0.42 7.48 -0.59
N SER A 158 -0.11 8.67 -0.07
CA SER A 158 0.00 9.86 -0.90
C SER A 158 1.26 9.77 -1.78
N ARG A 159 1.33 10.61 -2.83
CA ARG A 159 2.52 10.66 -3.69
C ARG A 159 3.80 10.97 -2.92
N SER A 160 3.73 11.86 -1.93
CA SER A 160 4.89 12.22 -1.09
C SER A 160 5.34 11.05 -0.20
N ILE A 161 4.42 10.28 0.35
CA ILE A 161 4.73 9.07 1.10
C ILE A 161 5.42 8.06 0.17
N LEU A 162 4.84 7.78 -0.99
CA LEU A 162 5.45 6.87 -1.97
C LEU A 162 6.87 7.31 -2.38
N GLU A 163 7.09 8.60 -2.63
CA GLU A 163 8.41 9.14 -2.95
C GLU A 163 9.42 8.94 -1.81
N ASN A 164 8.97 9.04 -0.56
CA ASN A 164 9.79 8.79 0.62
C ASN A 164 10.12 7.29 0.76
N GLN A 165 9.16 6.40 0.55
CA GLN A 165 9.38 4.96 0.60
C GLN A 165 10.45 4.51 -0.42
N PHE A 166 10.44 5.09 -1.62
CA PHE A 166 11.52 4.87 -2.59
C PHE A 166 12.88 5.40 -2.11
N LYS A 167 12.92 6.59 -1.48
CA LYS A 167 14.18 7.15 -0.94
C LYS A 167 14.79 6.27 0.13
N GLN A 168 13.95 5.62 0.90
CA GLN A 168 14.34 4.75 2.01
C GLN A 168 14.56 3.31 1.59
N GLN A 169 14.47 3.01 0.28
CA GLN A 169 14.67 1.67 -0.25
C GLN A 169 13.77 0.61 0.41
N PHE A 170 12.49 0.98 0.65
CA PHE A 170 11.54 0.14 1.36
C PHE A 170 11.41 -1.27 0.75
N TYR A 171 11.44 -1.39 -0.58
CA TYR A 171 11.42 -2.68 -1.28
C TYR A 171 12.61 -3.58 -0.91
N GLU A 172 13.81 -3.00 -0.86
CA GLU A 172 15.03 -3.76 -0.49
C GLU A 172 14.98 -4.22 0.97
N HIS A 173 14.55 -3.35 1.88
CA HIS A 173 14.35 -3.71 3.28
C HIS A 173 13.25 -4.78 3.44
N TYR A 174 12.16 -4.67 2.72
CA TYR A 174 11.08 -5.67 2.72
C TYR A 174 11.57 -7.04 2.23
N ARG A 175 12.40 -7.10 1.19
CA ARG A 175 13.01 -8.35 0.69
C ARG A 175 14.06 -8.93 1.64
N GLN A 176 14.74 -8.08 2.40
CA GLN A 176 15.76 -8.48 3.36
C GLN A 176 15.17 -8.80 4.73
N GLY A 177 13.90 -8.50 4.96
CA GLY A 177 13.19 -8.81 6.20
C GLY A 177 13.33 -10.28 6.54
N GLN A 178 14.05 -10.57 7.64
CA GLN A 178 14.27 -11.94 8.11
C GLN A 178 13.02 -12.43 8.83
N THR A 179 12.05 -12.96 8.07
CA THR A 179 10.94 -13.67 8.67
C THR A 179 11.17 -15.17 8.58
N ASN A 180 10.80 -15.90 9.62
CA ASN A 180 10.84 -17.36 9.63
C ASN A 180 9.46 -17.98 9.38
N PHE A 181 8.48 -17.18 8.96
CA PHE A 181 7.08 -17.60 8.81
C PHE A 181 6.92 -18.82 7.91
N LEU A 182 7.61 -18.85 6.77
CA LEU A 182 7.56 -19.99 5.83
C LEU A 182 8.13 -21.30 6.41
N HIS A 183 8.98 -21.19 7.44
CA HIS A 183 9.58 -22.37 8.10
C HIS A 183 8.81 -22.80 9.34
N THR A 184 8.04 -21.90 9.96
CA THR A 184 7.42 -22.14 11.27
C THR A 184 5.89 -22.22 11.23
N LEU A 185 5.27 -21.70 10.17
CA LEU A 185 3.81 -21.65 10.01
C LEU A 185 3.36 -22.48 8.79
N PRO A 186 2.12 -23.01 8.80
CA PRO A 186 1.50 -23.55 7.59
C PRO A 186 1.47 -22.49 6.49
N THR A 187 1.66 -22.90 5.24
CA THR A 187 1.85 -21.99 4.09
C THR A 187 0.82 -20.85 4.02
N LEU A 188 -0.47 -21.16 4.16
CA LEU A 188 -1.52 -20.15 4.12
C LEU A 188 -1.41 -19.12 5.27
N THR A 189 -1.06 -19.58 6.45
CA THR A 189 -0.88 -18.71 7.64
C THR A 189 0.41 -17.91 7.53
N ALA A 190 1.47 -18.48 6.95
CA ALA A 190 2.74 -17.80 6.69
C ALA A 190 2.56 -16.65 5.71
N ASP A 191 1.83 -16.86 4.60
CA ASP A 191 1.53 -15.82 3.62
C ASP A 191 0.72 -14.69 4.26
N MET A 192 -0.33 -15.02 5.03
CA MET A 192 -1.12 -14.03 5.77
C MET A 192 -0.28 -13.26 6.80
N ALA A 193 0.61 -13.94 7.53
CA ALA A 193 1.48 -13.30 8.51
C ALA A 193 2.47 -12.34 7.83
N GLN A 194 3.00 -12.72 6.68
CA GLN A 194 3.89 -11.88 5.88
C GLN A 194 3.21 -10.61 5.34
N GLU A 195 1.93 -10.70 4.97
CA GLU A 195 1.15 -9.55 4.53
C GLU A 195 0.79 -8.58 5.67
N VAL A 196 0.66 -9.09 6.88
CA VAL A 196 0.22 -8.33 8.05
C VAL A 196 1.37 -7.58 8.73
N VAL A 197 2.54 -8.22 8.82
CA VAL A 197 3.70 -7.64 9.51
C VAL A 197 4.48 -6.76 8.54
N LYS A 198 4.59 -5.48 8.87
CA LYS A 198 5.40 -4.51 8.11
C LYS A 198 6.87 -4.60 8.55
N ASP A 199 7.76 -4.27 7.63
CA ASP A 199 9.17 -4.01 7.92
C ASP A 199 9.69 -2.99 6.90
N PRO A 200 10.04 -1.77 7.31
CA PRO A 200 9.97 -1.20 8.67
C PRO A 200 8.60 -0.62 9.05
N TYR A 201 8.42 -0.40 10.35
CA TYR A 201 7.36 0.45 10.91
C TYR A 201 7.84 1.90 11.09
N TRP A 202 6.92 2.86 10.92
CA TRP A 202 7.22 4.29 11.03
C TRP A 202 6.45 4.92 12.18
N PHE A 203 7.18 5.39 13.18
CA PHE A 203 6.60 6.01 14.36
C PHE A 203 6.88 7.51 14.40
N ASP A 204 6.41 8.25 13.37
CA ASP A 204 6.61 9.71 13.25
C ASP A 204 6.07 10.50 14.44
N PHE A 205 5.13 9.91 15.19
CA PHE A 205 4.55 10.48 16.40
C PHE A 205 5.42 10.27 17.65
N VAL A 206 6.50 9.48 17.55
CA VAL A 206 7.43 9.22 18.65
C VAL A 206 8.63 10.16 18.52
N SER A 207 8.69 11.16 19.37
CA SER A 207 9.81 12.11 19.42
C SER A 207 10.85 11.64 20.42
N VAL A 208 11.85 10.90 19.93
CA VAL A 208 12.93 10.40 20.80
C VAL A 208 14.30 10.91 20.35
N SER A 209 15.13 11.28 21.33
CA SER A 209 16.54 11.53 21.07
C SER A 209 17.30 10.22 20.90
N GLN A 210 18.45 10.23 20.22
CA GLN A 210 19.31 9.03 20.08
C GLN A 210 19.75 8.42 21.42
N LYS A 211 19.58 9.14 22.54
CA LYS A 211 19.91 8.71 23.90
C LYS A 211 18.67 8.37 24.74
N ALA A 212 17.47 8.34 24.14
CA ALA A 212 16.26 7.99 24.87
C ALA A 212 16.33 6.55 25.41
N ARG A 213 15.78 6.33 26.60
CA ARG A 213 15.65 4.98 27.15
C ARG A 213 14.49 4.25 26.50
N GLU A 214 14.57 2.94 26.38
CA GLU A 214 13.50 2.07 25.84
C GLU A 214 12.15 2.38 26.49
N ARG A 215 12.13 2.59 27.80
CA ARG A 215 10.92 2.96 28.56
C ARG A 215 10.30 4.30 28.16
N ASP A 216 11.09 5.24 27.67
CA ASP A 216 10.58 6.54 27.20
C ASP A 216 9.92 6.39 25.81
N ILE A 217 10.44 5.48 24.98
CA ILE A 217 9.84 5.08 23.68
C ILE A 217 8.51 4.37 23.94
N GLU A 218 8.50 3.38 24.81
CA GLU A 218 7.31 2.61 25.20
C GLU A 218 6.17 3.53 25.64
N LYS A 219 6.45 4.44 26.58
CA LYS A 219 5.46 5.41 27.07
C LYS A 219 4.87 6.27 25.95
N GLN A 220 5.68 6.73 25.01
CA GLN A 220 5.19 7.51 23.88
C GLN A 220 4.32 6.68 22.95
N LEU A 221 4.70 5.44 22.66
CA LEU A 221 3.89 4.50 21.84
C LEU A 221 2.52 4.27 22.50
N VAL A 222 2.48 4.05 23.80
CA VAL A 222 1.23 3.83 24.54
C VAL A 222 0.42 5.12 24.66
N THR A 223 1.06 6.26 24.91
CA THR A 223 0.37 7.57 24.93
C THR A 223 -0.32 7.85 23.58
N HIS A 224 0.29 7.43 22.48
CA HIS A 224 -0.24 7.56 21.13
C HIS A 224 -0.78 6.23 20.58
N ILE A 225 -1.40 5.41 21.41
CA ILE A 225 -1.82 4.03 21.07
C ILE A 225 -2.69 3.97 19.81
N THR A 226 -3.53 4.96 19.55
CA THR A 226 -4.35 5.02 18.34
C THR A 226 -3.48 5.14 17.09
N GLN A 227 -2.46 6.00 17.12
CA GLN A 227 -1.53 6.18 16.01
C GLN A 227 -0.64 4.95 15.84
N PHE A 228 -0.25 4.34 16.95
CA PHE A 228 0.52 3.10 16.95
C PHE A 228 -0.29 1.95 16.32
N LEU A 229 -1.56 1.75 16.69
CA LEU A 229 -2.42 0.76 16.08
C LEU A 229 -2.69 1.02 14.59
N LEU A 230 -2.79 2.29 14.17
CA LEU A 230 -2.92 2.65 12.76
C LEU A 230 -1.64 2.29 11.98
N GLU A 231 -0.47 2.48 12.58
CA GLU A 231 0.80 2.10 11.97
C GLU A 231 0.99 0.58 11.93
N LEU A 232 0.63 -0.14 12.98
CA LEU A 232 0.64 -1.61 12.97
C LEU A 232 -0.26 -2.19 11.87
N GLY A 233 -1.39 -1.55 11.62
CA GLY A 233 -2.34 -1.94 10.58
C GLY A 233 -3.60 -2.60 11.11
N LYS A 234 -4.39 -3.18 10.20
CA LYS A 234 -5.69 -3.77 10.54
C LYS A 234 -5.53 -5.10 11.28
N GLY A 235 -6.41 -5.31 12.24
CA GLY A 235 -6.52 -6.59 12.95
C GLY A 235 -5.76 -6.67 14.27
N PHE A 236 -4.94 -5.67 14.61
CA PHE A 236 -4.26 -5.62 15.90
C PHE A 236 -5.18 -5.09 17.00
N ALA A 237 -5.22 -5.80 18.12
CA ALA A 237 -5.86 -5.38 19.36
C ALA A 237 -4.78 -5.27 20.44
N PHE A 238 -4.75 -4.13 21.15
CA PHE A 238 -3.81 -3.92 22.25
C PHE A 238 -4.28 -4.70 23.49
N VAL A 239 -3.40 -5.54 24.04
CA VAL A 239 -3.66 -6.32 25.24
C VAL A 239 -3.10 -5.64 26.47
N GLY A 240 -1.86 -5.11 26.40
CA GLY A 240 -1.26 -4.38 27.53
C GLY A 240 0.18 -3.97 27.30
N GLU A 241 0.61 -3.01 28.13
CA GLU A 241 2.01 -2.62 28.31
C GLU A 241 2.59 -3.29 29.56
N GLN A 242 3.90 -3.53 29.59
CA GLN A 242 4.59 -4.22 30.68
C GLN A 242 3.79 -5.41 31.19
N TYR A 243 3.37 -6.24 30.21
CA TYR A 243 2.43 -7.32 30.50
C TYR A 243 3.09 -8.41 31.34
N CYS A 244 2.53 -8.63 32.52
CA CYS A 244 3.06 -9.57 33.49
C CYS A 244 2.74 -11.02 33.13
N LEU A 245 3.76 -11.83 32.98
CA LEU A 245 3.70 -13.28 32.75
C LEU A 245 4.33 -14.02 33.91
N ASN A 246 3.63 -14.99 34.48
CA ASN A 246 4.10 -15.76 35.63
C ASN A 246 4.63 -17.13 35.24
N LEU A 247 5.85 -17.47 35.65
CA LEU A 247 6.43 -18.78 35.51
C LEU A 247 7.13 -19.20 36.79
N ASN A 248 6.71 -20.33 37.40
CA ASN A 248 7.31 -20.88 38.61
C ASN A 248 7.47 -19.84 39.75
N ASN A 249 6.42 -19.07 40.01
CA ASN A 249 6.38 -17.99 41.01
C ASN A 249 7.37 -16.84 40.74
N LYS A 250 7.84 -16.68 39.50
CA LYS A 250 8.60 -15.52 39.06
C LYS A 250 7.80 -14.73 38.03
N GLU A 251 7.84 -13.42 38.18
CA GLU A 251 7.20 -12.49 37.26
C GLU A 251 8.16 -12.04 36.16
N TYR A 252 7.66 -12.03 34.93
CA TYR A 252 8.36 -11.56 33.74
C TYR A 252 7.47 -10.57 33.03
N PHE A 253 8.04 -9.51 32.46
CA PHE A 253 7.29 -8.44 31.83
C PHE A 253 7.75 -8.26 30.39
N CYS A 254 6.85 -8.44 29.43
CA CYS A 254 7.10 -8.04 28.05
C CYS A 254 6.67 -6.59 27.83
N ASP A 255 7.39 -5.84 26.99
CA ASP A 255 7.15 -4.40 26.84
C ASP A 255 5.73 -4.13 26.32
N LEU A 256 5.33 -4.72 25.19
CA LEU A 256 3.99 -4.57 24.64
C LEU A 256 3.45 -5.92 24.17
N LEU A 257 2.18 -6.18 24.47
CA LEU A 257 1.45 -7.35 24.01
C LEU A 257 0.25 -6.94 23.19
N PHE A 258 0.12 -7.54 22.01
CA PHE A 258 -1.04 -7.40 21.13
C PHE A 258 -1.62 -8.76 20.80
N TYR A 259 -2.86 -8.75 20.30
CA TYR A 259 -3.51 -9.91 19.70
C TYR A 259 -3.93 -9.57 18.27
N HIS A 260 -3.54 -10.39 17.30
CA HIS A 260 -3.95 -10.19 15.92
C HIS A 260 -5.17 -11.05 15.61
N ILE A 261 -6.34 -10.41 15.48
CA ILE A 261 -7.65 -11.07 15.38
C ILE A 261 -7.76 -12.02 14.18
N PRO A 262 -7.41 -11.63 12.93
CA PRO A 262 -7.48 -12.53 11.78
C PRO A 262 -6.52 -13.73 11.85
N LEU A 263 -5.33 -13.54 12.40
CA LEU A 263 -4.32 -14.59 12.55
C LEU A 263 -4.56 -15.46 13.78
N ARG A 264 -5.43 -15.03 14.71
CA ARG A 264 -5.65 -15.68 16.01
C ARG A 264 -4.33 -15.93 16.73
N ALA A 265 -3.52 -14.90 16.86
CA ALA A 265 -2.17 -15.02 17.40
C ALA A 265 -1.81 -13.84 18.29
N TYR A 266 -1.11 -14.12 19.39
CA TYR A 266 -0.48 -13.09 20.19
C TYR A 266 0.75 -12.55 19.48
N VAL A 267 0.97 -11.24 19.55
CA VAL A 267 2.13 -10.54 19.00
C VAL A 267 2.87 -9.85 20.14
N VAL A 268 4.08 -10.28 20.38
CA VAL A 268 4.98 -9.70 21.39
C VAL A 268 5.87 -8.67 20.72
N ILE A 269 5.94 -7.48 21.29
CA ILE A 269 6.86 -6.43 20.84
C ILE A 269 7.79 -6.10 22.00
N GLU A 270 9.08 -6.31 21.76
CA GLU A 270 10.17 -5.90 22.64
C GLU A 270 10.86 -4.68 22.03
N LEU A 271 10.97 -3.61 22.77
CA LEU A 271 11.56 -2.37 22.33
C LEU A 271 13.04 -2.32 22.69
N LYS A 272 13.87 -2.01 21.72
CA LYS A 272 15.31 -1.84 21.92
C LYS A 272 15.78 -0.58 21.21
N ASN A 273 16.52 0.23 21.91
CA ASN A 273 17.13 1.44 21.34
C ASN A 273 18.59 1.15 20.98
N GLY A 274 18.83 0.88 19.70
CA GLY A 274 20.16 0.59 19.16
C GLY A 274 20.18 -0.56 18.18
N ASN A 275 21.38 -1.05 17.88
CA ASN A 275 21.55 -2.15 16.94
C ASN A 275 21.05 -3.47 17.51
N PHE A 276 20.50 -4.32 16.63
CA PHE A 276 20.10 -5.67 16.96
C PHE A 276 21.28 -6.51 17.49
N LYS A 277 20.99 -7.30 18.52
CA LYS A 277 21.95 -8.26 19.11
C LYS A 277 21.31 -9.63 19.24
N PRO A 278 22.07 -10.74 19.11
CA PRO A 278 21.55 -12.10 19.23
C PRO A 278 20.80 -12.39 20.54
N GLU A 279 21.19 -11.75 21.63
CA GLU A 279 20.54 -11.87 22.94
C GLU A 279 19.08 -11.39 22.94
N HIS A 280 18.73 -10.42 22.09
CA HIS A 280 17.34 -9.93 21.95
C HIS A 280 16.42 -11.04 21.41
N LEU A 281 16.92 -11.87 20.50
CA LEU A 281 16.17 -13.01 19.99
C LEU A 281 15.89 -14.04 21.08
N GLY A 282 16.85 -14.27 21.96
CA GLY A 282 16.69 -15.18 23.10
C GLY A 282 15.58 -14.70 24.06
N GLN A 283 15.53 -13.40 24.34
CA GLN A 283 14.48 -12.77 25.16
C GLN A 283 13.10 -12.90 24.49
N LEU A 284 13.01 -12.61 23.21
CA LEU A 284 11.75 -12.71 22.47
C LEU A 284 11.23 -14.15 22.41
N ASN A 285 12.08 -15.11 22.12
CA ASN A 285 11.74 -16.54 22.13
C ASN A 285 11.25 -17.01 23.50
N PHE A 286 11.86 -16.51 24.57
CA PHE A 286 11.40 -16.82 25.93
C PHE A 286 9.97 -16.33 26.16
N TYR A 287 9.65 -15.09 25.81
CA TYR A 287 8.29 -14.55 25.95
C TYR A 287 7.27 -15.26 25.05
N GLN A 288 7.63 -15.59 23.81
CA GLN A 288 6.77 -16.38 22.93
C GLN A 288 6.40 -17.73 23.54
N ASN A 289 7.39 -18.47 24.07
CA ASN A 289 7.15 -19.75 24.73
C ASN A 289 6.28 -19.58 25.97
N LEU A 290 6.51 -18.53 26.76
CA LEU A 290 5.74 -18.28 27.97
C LEU A 290 4.29 -17.96 27.66
N ILE A 291 4.03 -17.13 26.67
CA ILE A 291 2.68 -16.79 26.19
C ILE A 291 1.97 -18.01 25.62
N ASN A 292 2.66 -18.83 24.82
CA ASN A 292 2.11 -20.08 24.30
C ASN A 292 1.64 -21.03 25.41
N ASN A 293 2.34 -21.04 26.54
CA ASN A 293 2.00 -21.91 27.65
C ASN A 293 0.99 -21.32 28.63
N THR A 294 0.78 -20.00 28.63
CA THR A 294 -0.05 -19.34 29.67
C THR A 294 -1.31 -18.65 29.12
N LEU A 295 -1.24 -18.08 27.93
CA LEU A 295 -2.33 -17.28 27.35
C LEU A 295 -2.98 -17.91 26.14
N ARG A 296 -2.24 -18.72 25.40
CA ARG A 296 -2.75 -19.33 24.16
C ARG A 296 -3.96 -20.18 24.42
N GLY A 297 -5.06 -19.93 23.70
CA GLY A 297 -6.25 -20.73 23.66
C GLY A 297 -6.15 -21.91 22.69
N GLU A 298 -7.18 -22.78 22.72
CA GLU A 298 -7.23 -23.98 21.84
C GLU A 298 -7.27 -23.63 20.34
N TYR A 299 -7.75 -22.43 20.00
CA TYR A 299 -7.95 -21.98 18.62
C TYR A 299 -6.99 -20.86 18.18
N ASP A 300 -5.94 -20.58 18.95
CA ASP A 300 -4.91 -19.58 18.66
C ASP A 300 -3.69 -20.19 17.96
#